data_259d9e9c86732f0e93583e1c59c9c7e3
#
_entry.id   259d9e9c86732f0e93583e1c59c9c7e3
#
_cell.length_a   1.000
_cell.length_b   1.000
_cell.length_c   1.000
_cell.angle_alpha   90.00
_cell.angle_beta   90.00
_cell.angle_gamma   90.00
#
_symmetry.space_group_name_H-M   'P 1'
#
loop_
_entity.id
_entity.type
_entity.pdbx_description
1 polymer ?
#
loop_
_entity_poly.entity_id
_entity_poly.type
_entity_poly.pdbx_seq_one_letter_code
_entity_poly.pdbx_strand_id
1 'polypeptide(L)'
;MKKTKLQLKDKPIKPIKKLGNFTINPRKISSIVFVLFLILVAWYFSREIRFLTAAPNLDVDIEDMIVREESFNVLGRTDSSAHLVVNDKEILVEKNGNFETQINLVAGVNLIKIKAKNRFGKTNEIIKRIIYEK
;
A
#
# COMPACT_ATOMS: atom_id res chain seq x y z
N MET A 1 49.14 -26.58 72.26
CA MET A 1 48.86 -26.11 70.95
C MET A 1 47.80 -27.05 70.27
N LYS A 2 46.54 -26.65 70.24
CA LYS A 2 45.47 -27.42 69.66
C LYS A 2 45.35 -27.06 68.15
N LYS A 3 45.65 -27.98 67.24
CA LYS A 3 45.48 -27.81 65.82
C LYS A 3 44.00 -28.01 65.46
N THR A 4 43.31 -26.97 65.18
CA THR A 4 41.94 -27.01 64.69
C THR A 4 41.96 -27.44 63.17
N LYS A 5 41.51 -28.68 62.90
CA LYS A 5 41.30 -29.14 61.53
C LYS A 5 40.02 -28.51 61.00
N LEU A 6 40.11 -27.60 60.05
CA LEU A 6 38.99 -27.14 59.22
C LEU A 6 38.50 -28.30 58.37
N GLN A 7 37.33 -28.82 58.71
CA GLN A 7 36.59 -29.73 57.85
C GLN A 7 35.93 -28.95 56.73
N LEU A 8 36.54 -28.90 55.56
CA LEU A 8 35.87 -28.50 54.35
C LEU A 8 34.82 -29.57 54.01
N LYS A 9 33.57 -29.20 54.24
CA LYS A 9 32.42 -30.02 53.89
C LYS A 9 32.19 -29.86 52.38
N ASP A 10 32.75 -30.80 51.60
CA ASP A 10 32.52 -30.88 50.17
C ASP A 10 31.02 -31.13 49.92
N LYS A 11 30.28 -30.10 49.58
CA LYS A 11 28.92 -30.26 49.08
C LYS A 11 29.03 -30.84 47.66
N PRO A 12 28.40 -31.98 47.36
CA PRO A 12 28.41 -32.51 46.00
C PRO A 12 27.76 -31.49 45.06
N ILE A 13 28.50 -31.08 44.06
CA ILE A 13 27.99 -30.21 42.99
C ILE A 13 26.90 -31.02 42.28
N LYS A 14 25.64 -30.56 42.42
CA LYS A 14 24.53 -31.18 41.70
C LYS A 14 24.82 -31.12 40.20
N PRO A 15 24.74 -32.24 39.46
CA PRO A 15 24.96 -32.22 38.03
C PRO A 15 23.95 -31.28 37.39
N ILE A 16 24.44 -30.35 36.58
CA ILE A 16 23.62 -29.46 35.77
C ILE A 16 22.69 -30.35 34.94
N LYS A 17 21.36 -30.22 35.12
CA LYS A 17 20.38 -30.90 34.27
C LYS A 17 20.80 -30.68 32.82
N LYS A 18 21.20 -31.74 32.12
CA LYS A 18 21.41 -31.71 30.68
C LYS A 18 20.14 -31.13 30.07
N LEU A 19 20.22 -29.92 29.47
CA LEU A 19 19.19 -29.43 28.56
C LEU A 19 18.93 -30.58 27.57
N GLY A 20 17.65 -31.02 27.51
CA GLY A 20 17.25 -32.21 26.77
C GLY A 20 17.98 -32.30 25.43
N ASN A 21 18.35 -33.55 25.08
CA ASN A 21 18.97 -33.87 23.80
C ASN A 21 18.08 -33.38 22.65
N PHE A 22 18.30 -32.13 22.22
CA PHE A 22 17.73 -31.63 21.00
C PHE A 22 18.51 -32.31 19.86
N THR A 23 18.14 -33.55 19.54
CA THR A 23 18.68 -34.24 18.37
C THR A 23 18.15 -33.56 17.15
N ILE A 24 18.93 -32.63 16.63
CA ILE A 24 18.63 -31.90 15.42
C ILE A 24 18.76 -32.89 14.27
N ASN A 25 17.64 -33.48 13.86
CA ASN A 25 17.61 -34.36 12.70
C ASN A 25 17.77 -33.50 11.46
N PRO A 26 18.78 -33.73 10.60
CA PRO A 26 19.04 -32.88 9.41
C PRO A 26 17.83 -32.78 8.46
N ARG A 27 16.99 -33.82 8.42
CA ARG A 27 15.74 -33.80 7.65
C ARG A 27 14.72 -32.79 8.18
N LYS A 28 14.64 -32.61 9.52
CA LYS A 28 13.74 -31.61 10.14
C LYS A 28 14.24 -30.19 9.90
N ILE A 29 15.55 -29.96 9.91
CA ILE A 29 16.14 -28.64 9.59
C ILE A 29 15.82 -28.27 8.14
N SER A 30 16.03 -29.20 7.21
CA SER A 30 15.73 -28.97 5.79
C SER A 30 14.26 -28.61 5.57
N SER A 31 13.33 -29.29 6.26
CA SER A 31 11.90 -28.99 6.18
C SER A 31 11.58 -27.60 6.75
N ILE A 32 12.19 -27.21 7.86
CA ILE A 32 11.98 -25.88 8.47
C ILE A 32 12.51 -24.78 7.54
N VAL A 33 13.71 -24.96 7.00
CA VAL A 33 14.30 -24.00 6.04
C VAL A 33 13.44 -23.88 4.79
N PHE A 34 12.93 -24.99 4.28
CA PHE A 34 12.03 -24.99 3.12
C PHE A 34 10.72 -24.24 3.40
N VAL A 35 10.10 -24.47 4.57
CA VAL A 35 8.87 -23.73 4.96
C VAL A 35 9.14 -22.25 5.13
N LEU A 36 10.25 -21.86 5.76
CA LEU A 36 10.65 -20.46 5.88
C LEU A 36 10.87 -19.81 4.52
N PHE A 37 11.49 -20.52 3.59
CA PHE A 37 11.66 -20.07 2.22
C PHE A 37 10.32 -19.84 1.53
N LEU A 38 9.37 -20.77 1.64
CA LEU A 38 8.02 -20.61 1.09
C LEU A 38 7.29 -19.40 1.69
N ILE A 39 7.42 -19.17 3.01
CA ILE A 39 6.83 -18.02 3.69
C ILE A 39 7.43 -16.71 3.15
N LEU A 40 8.76 -16.65 2.97
CA LEU A 40 9.43 -15.48 2.40
C LEU A 40 8.97 -15.19 0.97
N VAL A 41 8.87 -16.24 0.15
CA VAL A 41 8.38 -16.13 -1.23
C VAL A 41 6.92 -15.64 -1.25
N ALA A 42 6.05 -16.23 -0.44
CA ALA A 42 4.66 -15.81 -0.33
C ALA A 42 4.53 -14.36 0.16
N TRP A 43 5.34 -13.97 1.14
CA TRP A 43 5.38 -12.58 1.64
C TRP A 43 5.85 -11.60 0.57
N TYR A 44 6.90 -11.94 -0.18
CA TYR A 44 7.41 -11.14 -1.30
C TYR A 44 6.33 -10.95 -2.37
N PHE A 45 5.70 -12.03 -2.83
CA PHE A 45 4.62 -11.95 -3.82
C PHE A 45 3.39 -11.21 -3.31
N SER A 46 3.03 -11.35 -2.03
CA SER A 46 1.89 -10.63 -1.43
C SER A 46 2.10 -9.12 -1.43
N ARG A 47 3.35 -8.67 -1.30
CA ARG A 47 3.69 -7.25 -1.36
C ARG A 47 3.54 -6.71 -2.78
N GLU A 48 4.03 -7.46 -3.76
CA GLU A 48 3.97 -7.09 -5.18
C GLU A 48 2.54 -7.04 -5.70
N ILE A 49 1.72 -8.04 -5.34
CA ILE A 49 0.30 -8.11 -5.75
C ILE A 49 -0.50 -6.92 -5.19
N ARG A 50 -0.25 -6.47 -3.96
CA ARG A 50 -0.96 -5.32 -3.38
C ARG A 50 -0.74 -4.04 -4.19
N PHE A 51 0.45 -3.81 -4.67
CA PHE A 51 0.75 -2.67 -5.54
C PHE A 51 0.01 -2.74 -6.89
N LEU A 52 -0.11 -3.95 -7.44
CA LEU A 52 -0.81 -4.19 -8.71
C LEU A 52 -2.34 -4.08 -8.61
N THR A 53 -2.92 -4.33 -7.43
CA THR A 53 -4.38 -4.34 -7.20
C THR A 53 -4.92 -3.04 -6.62
N ALA A 54 -4.07 -2.08 -6.26
CA ALA A 54 -4.50 -0.77 -5.80
C ALA A 54 -5.22 0.01 -6.93
N ALA A 55 -6.29 0.71 -6.58
CA ALA A 55 -6.88 1.69 -7.49
C ALA A 55 -5.88 2.82 -7.76
N PRO A 56 -5.91 3.45 -8.95
CA PRO A 56 -5.02 4.55 -9.25
C PRO A 56 -5.27 5.73 -8.31
N ASN A 57 -4.20 6.42 -7.93
CA ASN A 57 -4.34 7.68 -7.23
C ASN A 57 -5.05 8.67 -8.15
N LEU A 58 -5.95 9.44 -7.59
CA LEU A 58 -6.64 10.50 -8.30
C LEU A 58 -6.77 11.70 -7.36
N ASP A 59 -6.08 12.76 -7.71
CA ASP A 59 -6.09 14.03 -7.01
C ASP A 59 -6.54 15.11 -7.97
N VAL A 60 -7.53 15.90 -7.58
CA VAL A 60 -8.18 16.88 -8.46
C VAL A 60 -8.29 18.19 -7.70
N ASP A 61 -7.72 19.21 -8.26
CA ASP A 61 -7.73 20.57 -7.72
C ASP A 61 -9.03 21.29 -8.13
N ILE A 62 -10.15 20.79 -7.59
CA ILE A 62 -11.47 21.42 -7.75
C ILE A 62 -12.09 21.54 -6.38
N GLU A 63 -12.34 22.75 -5.93
CA GLU A 63 -13.22 23.03 -4.80
C GLU A 63 -14.64 23.27 -5.30
N ASP A 64 -15.63 22.99 -4.43
CA ASP A 64 -17.02 23.37 -4.71
C ASP A 64 -17.08 24.90 -4.78
N MET A 65 -17.25 25.45 -6.00
CA MET A 65 -17.21 26.89 -6.24
C MET A 65 -18.33 27.35 -7.15
N ILE A 66 -18.58 28.66 -7.10
CA ILE A 66 -19.46 29.35 -8.03
C ILE A 66 -18.55 30.03 -9.05
N VAL A 67 -18.79 29.77 -10.35
CA VAL A 67 -18.05 30.36 -11.45
C VAL A 67 -19.01 31.16 -12.36
N ARG A 68 -18.48 32.17 -13.02
CA ARG A 68 -19.23 33.03 -13.96
C ARG A 68 -18.77 32.84 -15.41
N GLU A 69 -17.90 31.92 -15.64
CA GLU A 69 -17.37 31.56 -16.95
C GLU A 69 -18.07 30.32 -17.49
N GLU A 70 -18.40 30.33 -18.77
CA GLU A 70 -19.06 29.22 -19.47
C GLU A 70 -18.16 27.99 -19.62
N SER A 71 -16.84 28.17 -19.44
CA SER A 71 -15.86 27.11 -19.52
C SER A 71 -15.02 27.04 -18.26
N PHE A 72 -14.65 25.84 -17.86
CA PHE A 72 -13.85 25.57 -16.67
C PHE A 72 -12.72 24.58 -16.96
N ASN A 73 -11.49 24.94 -16.53
CA ASN A 73 -10.35 24.07 -16.67
C ASN A 73 -10.25 23.12 -15.45
N VAL A 74 -10.31 21.84 -15.72
CA VAL A 74 -10.11 20.77 -14.73
C VAL A 74 -8.64 20.39 -14.77
N LEU A 75 -7.96 20.62 -13.65
CA LEU A 75 -6.57 20.25 -13.42
C LEU A 75 -6.50 19.16 -12.37
N GLY A 76 -5.57 18.25 -12.53
CA GLY A 76 -5.39 17.20 -11.53
C GLY A 76 -4.18 16.31 -11.83
N ARG A 77 -4.03 15.31 -10.97
CA ARG A 77 -2.95 14.35 -11.07
C ARG A 77 -3.47 12.95 -10.83
N THR A 78 -2.98 12.01 -11.62
CA THR A 78 -3.24 10.57 -11.47
C THR A 78 -2.00 9.78 -11.85
N ASP A 79 -2.07 8.46 -11.76
CA ASP A 79 -0.98 7.61 -12.21
C ASP A 79 -0.81 7.74 -13.73
N SER A 80 0.42 7.92 -14.21
CA SER A 80 0.71 8.15 -15.64
C SER A 80 0.28 7.00 -16.57
N SER A 81 0.02 5.81 -16.01
CA SER A 81 -0.48 4.64 -16.74
C SER A 81 -2.00 4.45 -16.61
N ALA A 82 -2.69 5.35 -15.92
CA ALA A 82 -4.13 5.27 -15.75
C ALA A 82 -4.87 5.79 -17.00
N HIS A 83 -5.97 5.13 -17.30
CA HIS A 83 -6.94 5.60 -18.28
C HIS A 83 -7.91 6.55 -17.58
N LEU A 84 -7.90 7.82 -17.99
CA LEU A 84 -8.67 8.89 -17.36
C LEU A 84 -9.86 9.27 -18.21
N VAL A 85 -11.02 9.38 -17.59
CA VAL A 85 -12.27 9.83 -18.22
C VAL A 85 -12.88 10.95 -17.39
N VAL A 86 -13.24 12.05 -18.04
CA VAL A 86 -13.93 13.20 -17.44
C VAL A 86 -15.23 13.43 -18.20
N ASN A 87 -16.37 13.33 -17.52
CA ASN A 87 -17.70 13.43 -18.12
C ASN A 87 -17.84 12.60 -19.41
N ASP A 88 -17.47 11.31 -19.32
CA ASP A 88 -17.49 10.34 -20.43
C ASP A 88 -16.52 10.62 -21.60
N LYS A 89 -15.69 11.65 -21.49
CA LYS A 89 -14.63 11.96 -22.46
C LYS A 89 -13.29 11.45 -21.94
N GLU A 90 -12.59 10.71 -22.78
CA GLU A 90 -11.23 10.24 -22.49
C GLU A 90 -10.23 11.41 -22.53
N ILE A 91 -9.40 11.51 -21.51
CA ILE A 91 -8.41 12.57 -21.32
C ILE A 91 -7.01 11.96 -21.27
N LEU A 92 -6.09 12.56 -22.02
CA LEU A 92 -4.69 12.15 -22.00
C LEU A 92 -4.02 12.55 -20.69
N VAL A 93 -3.36 11.59 -20.05
CA VAL A 93 -2.51 11.82 -18.88
C VAL A 93 -1.06 11.96 -19.34
N GLU A 94 -0.40 13.00 -18.88
CA GLU A 94 1.01 13.24 -19.17
C GLU A 94 1.92 12.21 -18.49
N LYS A 95 3.18 12.11 -18.92
CA LYS A 95 4.17 11.19 -18.34
C LYS A 95 4.47 11.45 -16.85
N ASN A 96 4.29 12.68 -16.39
CA ASN A 96 4.42 13.10 -14.98
C ASN A 96 3.18 12.79 -14.14
N GLY A 97 2.10 12.30 -14.78
CA GLY A 97 0.82 12.00 -14.15
C GLY A 97 -0.17 13.18 -14.12
N ASN A 98 0.22 14.36 -14.59
CA ASN A 98 -0.69 15.51 -14.64
C ASN A 98 -1.68 15.37 -15.80
N PHE A 99 -2.84 15.98 -15.64
CA PHE A 99 -3.81 16.14 -16.71
C PHE A 99 -4.50 17.50 -16.62
N GLU A 100 -4.90 17.99 -17.77
CA GLU A 100 -5.68 19.22 -17.92
C GLU A 100 -6.75 18.99 -18.98
N THR A 101 -7.96 19.44 -18.70
CA THR A 101 -9.05 19.42 -19.68
C THR A 101 -10.02 20.55 -19.43
N GLN A 102 -10.53 21.13 -20.53
CA GLN A 102 -11.56 22.15 -20.48
C GLN A 102 -12.93 21.51 -20.64
N ILE A 103 -13.87 21.91 -19.80
CA ILE A 103 -15.28 21.51 -19.85
C ILE A 103 -16.16 22.73 -20.02
N ASN A 104 -17.25 22.59 -20.78
CA ASN A 104 -18.26 23.61 -20.89
C ASN A 104 -19.33 23.40 -19.81
N LEU A 105 -19.69 24.48 -19.15
CA LEU A 105 -20.67 24.48 -18.08
C LEU A 105 -22.03 24.93 -18.61
N VAL A 106 -23.10 24.39 -18.08
CA VAL A 106 -24.46 24.85 -18.29
C VAL A 106 -24.90 25.69 -17.09
N ALA A 107 -25.77 26.69 -17.31
CA ALA A 107 -26.26 27.51 -16.20
C ALA A 107 -26.89 26.67 -15.11
N GLY A 108 -26.51 26.93 -13.86
CA GLY A 108 -26.91 26.18 -12.69
C GLY A 108 -25.86 25.17 -12.25
N VAL A 109 -26.30 24.05 -11.70
CA VAL A 109 -25.44 23.02 -11.08
C VAL A 109 -24.87 22.08 -12.14
N ASN A 110 -23.53 21.97 -12.19
CA ASN A 110 -22.79 21.04 -13.03
C ASN A 110 -22.12 19.99 -12.14
N LEU A 111 -22.29 18.72 -12.47
CA LEU A 111 -21.57 17.61 -11.83
C LEU A 111 -20.44 17.19 -12.76
N ILE A 112 -19.22 17.25 -12.25
CA ILE A 112 -18.02 16.82 -12.97
C ILE A 112 -17.61 15.47 -12.41
N LYS A 113 -17.72 14.45 -13.25
CA LYS A 113 -17.38 13.08 -12.92
C LYS A 113 -16.01 12.74 -13.50
N ILE A 114 -15.05 12.44 -12.63
CA ILE A 114 -13.68 12.13 -13.01
C ILE A 114 -13.40 10.71 -12.57
N LYS A 115 -13.02 9.85 -13.52
CA LYS A 115 -12.80 8.44 -13.30
C LYS A 115 -11.44 8.02 -13.84
N ALA A 116 -10.57 7.54 -12.98
CA ALA A 116 -9.29 6.95 -13.35
C ALA A 116 -9.37 5.42 -13.23
N LYS A 117 -8.88 4.70 -14.23
CA LYS A 117 -8.86 3.23 -14.29
C LYS A 117 -7.45 2.75 -14.58
N ASN A 118 -6.94 1.83 -13.78
CA ASN A 118 -5.66 1.20 -14.05
C ASN A 118 -5.78 0.03 -15.05
N ARG A 119 -4.63 -0.46 -15.54
CA ARG A 119 -4.55 -1.61 -16.47
C ARG A 119 -5.14 -2.91 -15.91
N PHE A 120 -5.35 -3.01 -14.59
CA PHE A 120 -5.95 -4.17 -13.93
C PHE A 120 -7.46 -4.04 -13.73
N GLY A 121 -8.06 -2.96 -14.24
CA GLY A 121 -9.50 -2.71 -14.16
C GLY A 121 -9.97 -2.07 -12.86
N LYS A 122 -9.06 -1.72 -11.94
CA LYS A 122 -9.42 -0.98 -10.72
C LYS A 122 -9.66 0.48 -11.05
N THR A 123 -10.71 1.04 -10.44
CA THR A 123 -11.16 2.40 -10.70
C THR A 123 -11.17 3.22 -9.44
N ASN A 124 -10.81 4.50 -9.58
CA ASN A 124 -11.06 5.54 -8.60
C ASN A 124 -11.93 6.61 -9.26
N GLU A 125 -12.96 7.06 -8.59
CA GLU A 125 -13.93 8.01 -9.12
C GLU A 125 -14.16 9.13 -8.13
N ILE A 126 -14.11 10.37 -8.63
CA ILE A 126 -14.39 11.60 -7.89
C ILE A 126 -15.52 12.33 -8.60
N ILE A 127 -16.50 12.81 -7.85
CA ILE A 127 -17.57 13.66 -8.36
C ILE A 127 -17.44 15.01 -7.67
N LYS A 128 -17.31 16.08 -8.46
CA LYS A 128 -17.24 17.46 -7.99
C LYS A 128 -18.44 18.26 -8.52
N ARG A 129 -18.84 19.26 -7.76
CA ARG A 129 -19.97 20.11 -8.10
C ARG A 129 -19.49 21.53 -8.34
N ILE A 130 -19.87 22.10 -9.50
CA ILE A 130 -19.62 23.50 -9.83
C ILE A 130 -20.97 24.17 -10.16
N ILE A 131 -21.18 25.35 -9.64
CA ILE A 131 -22.36 26.16 -9.95
C ILE A 131 -21.93 27.26 -10.91
N TYR A 132 -22.53 27.29 -12.13
CA TYR A 132 -22.33 28.35 -13.10
C TYR A 132 -23.48 29.34 -12.98
N GLU A 133 -23.14 30.58 -12.60
CA GLU A 133 -24.06 31.74 -12.58
C GLU A 133 -23.80 32.61 -13.80
N LYS A 134 -24.81 32.74 -14.63
CA LYS A 134 -24.76 33.56 -15.88
C LYS A 134 -24.93 35.05 -15.57
#